data_3eb08602ff84d5cda3e3ca7d5f5529f8
#
_entry.id   3eb08602ff84d5cda3e3ca7d5f5529f8
#
_cell.length_a   1.000
_cell.length_b   1.000
_cell.length_c   1.000
_cell.angle_alpha   90.00
_cell.angle_beta   90.00
_cell.angle_gamma   90.00
#
_symmetry.space_group_name_H-M   'P 1'
#
loop_
_entity.id
_entity.type
_entity.pdbx_description
1 polymer ?
#
loop_
_entity_poly.entity_id
_entity_poly.type
_entity_poly.pdbx_seq_one_letter_code
_entity_poly.pdbx_strand_id
1 'polypeptide(L)'
;MVKPWSAGPIWPRGAFRRFRLDCTLMRILSLLALLCLTLAGPAVHATTEEDPFLISGIDDTPRQRDIHYPSWFKLSFLDLRDDLAEAVAAGKKGLIVYFGQRHCAYCEALMEINFGREEDIVDYTRKHFDVVAIDIWGSRQVTDMHGVKLSERALAEREKTNFTPSLIFYDEHGREALRLRGYYPPYRFRAALEYVVDGYYRQESFRDYLARADPPPKFEIGDLNEEDFFESPPFALDRSRFPARRPLAVFFEQRDCHACDILHTEPLSDARARRLLSGFAVVQLDMRADTPVLTPDGKRLTAREWARRLGLFYAPTVVFFDERGKEVFRIDSVVRLYRLRGVLQYVLAKGYLEAPTFQRWREMQSQGQAEEQGGAGTGTGS
;
A
#
# COMPACT_ATOMS: atom_id res chain seq x y z
N MET A 1 3.74 -67.37 33.67
CA MET A 1 2.74 -67.33 34.77
C MET A 1 1.63 -66.40 34.36
N VAL A 2 0.49 -67.01 34.03
CA VAL A 2 -0.72 -66.34 33.56
C VAL A 2 -1.65 -66.22 34.76
N LYS A 3 -2.25 -65.07 35.01
CA LYS A 3 -3.37 -64.95 35.95
C LYS A 3 -4.59 -64.32 35.23
N PRO A 4 -5.81 -64.76 35.57
CA PRO A 4 -6.96 -64.61 34.71
C PRO A 4 -7.87 -63.42 35.09
N TRP A 5 -8.74 -63.12 34.13
CA TRP A 5 -9.83 -62.18 34.16
C TRP A 5 -10.79 -62.37 35.32
N SER A 6 -11.30 -61.29 35.89
CA SER A 6 -12.43 -61.28 36.79
C SER A 6 -13.60 -60.42 36.22
N ALA A 7 -14.77 -60.95 36.35
CA ALA A 7 -16.04 -60.55 35.75
C ALA A 7 -16.57 -59.17 36.18
N GLY A 8 -17.30 -58.49 35.24
CA GLY A 8 -18.02 -57.23 35.50
C GLY A 8 -19.42 -57.48 36.10
N PRO A 9 -20.03 -56.45 36.68
CA PRO A 9 -21.29 -56.55 37.41
C PRO A 9 -22.51 -56.50 36.48
N ILE A 10 -23.49 -57.31 36.89
CA ILE A 10 -24.82 -57.53 36.32
C ILE A 10 -25.75 -56.33 36.56
N TRP A 11 -26.45 -55.86 35.55
CA TRP A 11 -27.48 -54.83 35.65
C TRP A 11 -28.84 -55.47 35.95
N PRO A 12 -29.68 -54.93 36.85
CA PRO A 12 -31.05 -55.41 37.06
C PRO A 12 -32.02 -54.85 36.03
N ARG A 13 -32.88 -55.70 35.48
CA ARG A 13 -34.01 -55.35 34.66
C ARG A 13 -35.14 -54.79 35.57
N GLY A 14 -35.64 -53.57 35.25
CA GLY A 14 -36.79 -53.04 35.97
C GLY A 14 -37.43 -51.82 35.27
N ALA A 15 -38.64 -52.05 34.76
CA ALA A 15 -39.77 -51.14 34.61
C ALA A 15 -39.70 -49.98 33.62
N PHE A 16 -40.18 -50.23 32.40
CA PHE A 16 -40.71 -49.21 31.48
C PHE A 16 -41.98 -48.56 32.06
N ARG A 17 -41.87 -47.35 32.65
CA ARG A 17 -43.01 -46.45 32.83
C ARG A 17 -43.19 -45.63 31.56
N ARG A 18 -44.30 -45.79 30.84
CA ARG A 18 -44.71 -44.92 29.74
C ARG A 18 -45.12 -43.56 30.32
N PHE A 19 -44.29 -42.55 30.12
CA PHE A 19 -44.69 -41.15 30.32
C PHE A 19 -45.54 -40.74 29.11
N ARG A 20 -46.82 -40.46 29.33
CA ARG A 20 -47.63 -39.70 28.35
C ARG A 20 -47.16 -38.25 28.42
N LEU A 21 -46.48 -37.77 27.44
CA LEU A 21 -46.21 -36.35 27.22
C LEU A 21 -47.50 -35.64 26.85
N ASP A 22 -47.91 -34.70 27.67
CA ASP A 22 -49.08 -33.85 27.42
C ASP A 22 -48.86 -33.00 26.17
N CYS A 23 -49.85 -33.00 25.29
CA CYS A 23 -49.87 -32.32 24.01
C CYS A 23 -49.69 -30.75 24.16
N THR A 24 -49.92 -30.23 25.34
CA THR A 24 -49.80 -28.82 25.70
C THR A 24 -48.33 -28.39 25.86
N LEU A 25 -47.48 -29.28 26.41
CA LEU A 25 -46.05 -28.99 26.61
C LEU A 25 -45.27 -28.93 25.28
N MET A 26 -45.66 -29.79 24.31
CA MET A 26 -45.08 -29.77 22.96
C MET A 26 -45.43 -28.49 22.16
N ARG A 27 -46.60 -27.91 22.37
CA ARG A 27 -47.00 -26.65 21.72
C ARG A 27 -46.25 -25.42 22.28
N ILE A 28 -45.96 -25.42 23.58
CA ILE A 28 -45.17 -24.33 24.23
C ILE A 28 -43.69 -24.40 23.82
N LEU A 29 -43.09 -25.57 23.72
CA LEU A 29 -41.73 -25.76 23.24
C LEU A 29 -41.58 -25.42 21.75
N SER A 30 -42.58 -25.68 20.92
CA SER A 30 -42.57 -25.32 19.51
C SER A 30 -42.71 -23.81 19.29
N LEU A 31 -43.48 -23.09 20.14
CA LEU A 31 -43.61 -21.63 20.07
C LEU A 31 -42.33 -20.90 20.59
N LEU A 32 -41.68 -21.44 21.60
CA LEU A 32 -40.39 -20.91 22.07
C LEU A 32 -39.24 -21.13 21.07
N ALA A 33 -39.23 -22.26 20.35
CA ALA A 33 -38.27 -22.53 19.28
C ALA A 33 -38.48 -21.60 18.06
N LEU A 34 -39.71 -21.24 17.73
CA LEU A 34 -40.02 -20.31 16.66
C LEU A 34 -39.67 -18.86 17.02
N LEU A 35 -39.78 -18.48 18.30
CA LEU A 35 -39.44 -17.13 18.77
C LEU A 35 -37.91 -16.92 18.83
N CYS A 36 -37.13 -17.98 19.07
CA CYS A 36 -35.66 -17.89 19.04
C CYS A 36 -35.08 -17.80 17.61
N LEU A 37 -35.81 -18.30 16.59
CA LEU A 37 -35.34 -18.17 15.18
C LEU A 37 -35.55 -16.76 14.60
N THR A 38 -36.40 -15.93 15.18
CA THR A 38 -36.66 -14.57 14.68
C THR A 38 -35.73 -13.50 15.28
N LEU A 39 -34.90 -13.85 16.27
CA LEU A 39 -33.91 -12.95 16.90
C LEU A 39 -32.48 -13.15 16.39
N ALA A 40 -32.26 -14.13 15.52
CA ALA A 40 -30.99 -14.22 14.79
C ALA A 40 -31.02 -13.22 13.64
N GLY A 41 -30.77 -11.94 13.94
CA GLY A 41 -30.41 -10.96 12.95
C GLY A 41 -29.17 -11.48 12.18
N PRO A 42 -29.00 -11.15 10.90
CA PRO A 42 -27.77 -11.50 10.18
C PRO A 42 -26.60 -10.96 10.99
N ALA A 43 -25.72 -11.85 11.42
CA ALA A 43 -24.41 -11.45 11.94
C ALA A 43 -23.71 -10.77 10.78
N VAL A 44 -23.66 -9.44 10.82
CA VAL A 44 -22.78 -8.64 9.96
C VAL A 44 -21.37 -9.04 10.40
N HIS A 45 -20.80 -10.02 9.71
CA HIS A 45 -19.38 -10.21 9.74
C HIS A 45 -18.81 -9.00 9.04
N ALA A 46 -18.32 -8.04 9.80
CA ALA A 46 -17.38 -7.05 9.30
C ALA A 46 -16.11 -7.83 8.94
N THR A 47 -16.07 -8.33 7.70
CA THR A 47 -14.83 -8.79 7.08
C THR A 47 -14.01 -7.55 6.82
N THR A 48 -12.97 -7.33 7.62
CA THR A 48 -11.91 -6.35 7.37
C THR A 48 -10.98 -6.84 6.25
N GLU A 49 -11.48 -7.62 5.30
CA GLU A 49 -10.75 -7.93 4.08
C GLU A 49 -10.71 -6.67 3.23
N GLU A 50 -9.50 -6.21 2.90
CA GLU A 50 -9.30 -5.23 1.82
C GLU A 50 -10.10 -5.76 0.63
N ASP A 51 -11.11 -5.01 0.18
CA ASP A 51 -11.95 -5.47 -0.93
C ASP A 51 -11.02 -5.75 -2.13
N PRO A 52 -10.86 -7.02 -2.54
CA PRO A 52 -9.96 -7.42 -3.61
C PRO A 52 -10.22 -6.63 -4.90
N PHE A 53 -11.46 -6.21 -5.08
CA PHE A 53 -11.91 -5.45 -6.23
C PHE A 53 -11.32 -4.03 -6.27
N LEU A 54 -11.01 -3.43 -5.12
CA LEU A 54 -10.47 -2.07 -5.06
C LEU A 54 -9.03 -1.98 -5.60
N ILE A 55 -8.24 -3.03 -5.42
CA ILE A 55 -6.87 -3.08 -5.94
C ILE A 55 -6.84 -3.64 -7.36
N SER A 56 -7.54 -4.72 -7.63
CA SER A 56 -7.58 -5.37 -8.94
C SER A 56 -8.28 -4.52 -10.01
N GLY A 57 -9.21 -3.64 -9.62
CA GLY A 57 -9.93 -2.74 -10.54
C GLY A 57 -9.11 -1.59 -11.11
N ILE A 58 -7.89 -1.32 -10.60
CA ILE A 58 -7.06 -0.22 -11.14
C ILE A 58 -6.34 -0.67 -12.40
N ASP A 59 -6.81 -0.19 -13.56
CA ASP A 59 -6.10 -0.32 -14.83
C ASP A 59 -5.13 0.85 -15.01
N ASP A 60 -3.84 0.60 -14.81
CA ASP A 60 -2.79 1.62 -14.88
C ASP A 60 -2.19 1.82 -16.28
N THR A 61 -2.84 1.28 -17.32
CA THR A 61 -2.44 1.54 -18.72
C THR A 61 -2.56 3.02 -19.06
N PRO A 62 -1.69 3.54 -19.94
CA PRO A 62 -1.74 4.92 -20.36
C PRO A 62 -3.04 5.22 -21.12
N ARG A 63 -3.88 6.06 -20.53
CA ARG A 63 -5.13 6.54 -21.13
C ARG A 63 -5.30 8.03 -20.86
N GLN A 64 -6.08 8.67 -21.71
CA GLN A 64 -6.61 10.00 -21.43
C GLN A 64 -7.58 9.89 -20.24
N ARG A 65 -7.28 10.60 -19.17
CA ARG A 65 -8.13 10.67 -17.97
C ARG A 65 -8.16 12.09 -17.46
N ASP A 66 -9.36 12.60 -17.25
CA ASP A 66 -9.54 13.89 -16.60
C ASP A 66 -9.76 13.63 -15.10
N ILE A 67 -8.92 14.20 -14.27
CA ILE A 67 -9.02 14.08 -12.82
C ILE A 67 -9.96 15.15 -12.30
N HIS A 68 -11.09 14.72 -11.78
CA HIS A 68 -12.06 15.60 -11.15
C HIS A 68 -11.79 15.68 -9.64
N TYR A 69 -11.36 16.86 -9.20
CA TYR A 69 -11.18 17.10 -7.76
C TYR A 69 -12.53 17.29 -7.08
N PRO A 70 -12.72 16.73 -5.88
CA PRO A 70 -13.91 17.00 -5.09
C PRO A 70 -14.11 18.47 -4.84
N SER A 71 -15.36 18.94 -4.88
CA SER A 71 -15.70 20.36 -4.67
C SER A 71 -15.34 20.88 -3.28
N TRP A 72 -15.10 20.00 -2.32
CA TRP A 72 -14.69 20.34 -0.96
C TRP A 72 -13.17 20.52 -0.81
N PHE A 73 -12.37 20.27 -1.85
CA PHE A 73 -10.95 20.65 -1.81
C PHE A 73 -10.84 22.15 -1.69
N LYS A 74 -9.85 22.59 -0.91
CA LYS A 74 -9.64 24.03 -0.67
C LYS A 74 -9.25 24.76 -1.96
N LEU A 75 -10.02 25.78 -2.29
CA LEU A 75 -9.62 26.74 -3.31
C LEU A 75 -8.52 27.64 -2.73
N SER A 76 -7.28 27.36 -3.09
CA SER A 76 -6.10 28.01 -2.53
C SER A 76 -5.41 28.93 -3.54
N PHE A 77 -4.84 30.02 -3.06
CA PHE A 77 -3.85 30.83 -3.79
C PHE A 77 -2.44 30.25 -3.69
N LEU A 78 -2.30 29.05 -3.09
CA LEU A 78 -1.08 28.28 -2.96
C LEU A 78 -0.01 28.94 -2.08
N ASP A 79 -0.40 29.71 -1.07
CA ASP A 79 0.45 29.93 0.11
C ASP A 79 0.08 28.88 1.17
N LEU A 80 0.91 27.83 1.27
CA LEU A 80 0.60 26.68 2.12
C LEU A 80 0.60 27.04 3.63
N ARG A 81 1.26 28.12 4.02
CA ARG A 81 1.28 28.61 5.42
C ARG A 81 -0.05 29.30 5.75
N ASP A 82 -0.54 30.11 4.82
CA ASP A 82 -1.83 30.79 4.97
C ASP A 82 -2.94 29.75 4.96
N ASP A 83 -2.89 28.77 4.04
CA ASP A 83 -3.84 27.65 3.99
C ASP A 83 -3.87 26.87 5.29
N LEU A 84 -2.70 26.59 5.88
CA LEU A 84 -2.61 25.92 7.18
C LEU A 84 -3.17 26.79 8.30
N ALA A 85 -2.83 28.08 8.33
CA ALA A 85 -3.31 29.00 9.34
C ALA A 85 -4.85 29.10 9.33
N GLU A 86 -5.47 29.14 8.14
CA GLU A 86 -6.93 29.12 7.98
C GLU A 86 -7.53 27.79 8.47
N ALA A 87 -6.92 26.65 8.13
CA ALA A 87 -7.37 25.34 8.59
C ALA A 87 -7.33 25.24 10.13
N VAL A 88 -6.26 25.70 10.76
CA VAL A 88 -6.10 25.71 12.23
C VAL A 88 -7.10 26.66 12.87
N ALA A 89 -7.32 27.86 12.30
CA ALA A 89 -8.32 28.80 12.79
C ALA A 89 -9.74 28.24 12.72
N ALA A 90 -10.02 27.35 11.75
CA ALA A 90 -11.27 26.60 11.64
C ALA A 90 -11.34 25.37 12.58
N GLY A 91 -10.35 25.16 13.45
CA GLY A 91 -10.30 24.04 14.42
C GLY A 91 -9.83 22.71 13.83
N LYS A 92 -9.26 22.71 12.62
CA LYS A 92 -8.73 21.52 11.98
C LYS A 92 -7.35 21.14 12.52
N LYS A 93 -6.92 19.92 12.27
CA LYS A 93 -5.67 19.34 12.78
C LYS A 93 -4.46 19.62 11.88
N GLY A 94 -4.69 20.15 10.69
CA GLY A 94 -3.62 20.47 9.78
C GLY A 94 -4.05 20.59 8.33
N LEU A 95 -3.09 20.44 7.43
CA LEU A 95 -3.24 20.55 5.99
C LEU A 95 -2.75 19.30 5.29
N ILE A 96 -3.49 18.81 4.31
CA ILE A 96 -3.03 17.77 3.39
C ILE A 96 -2.67 18.44 2.07
N VAL A 97 -1.42 18.28 1.63
CA VAL A 97 -0.97 18.69 0.30
C VAL A 97 -0.94 17.45 -0.59
N TYR A 98 -1.87 17.41 -1.53
CA TYR A 98 -1.99 16.36 -2.54
C TYR A 98 -1.18 16.75 -3.78
N PHE A 99 -0.37 15.84 -4.26
CA PHE A 99 0.37 15.94 -5.52
C PHE A 99 -0.19 14.97 -6.53
N GLY A 100 -0.68 15.49 -7.64
CA GLY A 100 -1.29 14.70 -8.71
C GLY A 100 -0.89 15.17 -10.09
N GLN A 101 -1.45 14.52 -11.11
CA GLN A 101 -1.27 14.87 -12.51
C GLN A 101 -2.45 14.36 -13.34
N ARG A 102 -2.60 14.87 -14.54
CA ARG A 102 -3.54 14.33 -15.53
C ARG A 102 -3.16 12.90 -15.92
N HIS A 103 -4.12 12.14 -16.42
CA HIS A 103 -3.93 10.78 -16.96
C HIS A 103 -3.30 9.80 -15.97
N CYS A 104 -3.64 9.96 -14.69
CA CYS A 104 -3.12 9.18 -13.60
C CYS A 104 -4.21 8.25 -13.04
N ALA A 105 -4.16 6.96 -13.35
CA ALA A 105 -5.15 5.98 -12.90
C ALA A 105 -5.28 5.90 -11.36
N TYR A 106 -4.16 5.99 -10.67
CA TYR A 106 -4.15 5.95 -9.21
C TYR A 106 -4.66 7.25 -8.58
N CYS A 107 -4.52 8.39 -9.27
CA CYS A 107 -5.13 9.65 -8.84
C CYS A 107 -6.64 9.59 -9.01
N GLU A 108 -7.11 9.04 -10.13
CA GLU A 108 -8.53 8.78 -10.38
C GLU A 108 -9.10 7.87 -9.29
N ALA A 109 -8.45 6.74 -8.99
CA ALA A 109 -8.86 5.83 -7.92
C ALA A 109 -8.94 6.53 -6.54
N LEU A 110 -7.96 7.38 -6.19
CA LEU A 110 -8.02 8.15 -4.94
C LEU A 110 -9.23 9.09 -4.90
N MET A 111 -9.50 9.81 -6.00
CA MET A 111 -10.63 10.75 -6.06
C MET A 111 -11.98 10.04 -6.05
N GLU A 112 -12.11 8.94 -6.80
CA GLU A 112 -13.39 8.23 -6.92
C GLU A 112 -13.70 7.34 -5.72
N ILE A 113 -12.69 6.67 -5.16
CA ILE A 113 -12.87 5.71 -4.08
C ILE A 113 -12.73 6.44 -2.73
N ASN A 114 -11.51 6.82 -2.35
CA ASN A 114 -11.24 7.36 -1.01
C ASN A 114 -11.92 8.71 -0.75
N PHE A 115 -11.96 9.59 -1.76
CA PHE A 115 -12.53 10.94 -1.64
C PHE A 115 -13.91 11.10 -2.29
N GLY A 116 -14.49 9.99 -2.80
CA GLY A 116 -15.80 10.00 -3.45
C GLY A 116 -16.79 9.01 -2.84
N ARG A 117 -16.49 7.72 -2.85
CA ARG A 117 -17.42 6.67 -2.40
C ARG A 117 -17.37 6.40 -0.90
N GLU A 118 -16.22 6.55 -0.27
CA GLU A 118 -16.01 6.28 1.16
C GLU A 118 -16.42 7.50 1.99
N GLU A 119 -17.72 7.64 2.24
CA GLU A 119 -18.32 8.80 2.93
C GLU A 119 -17.67 9.06 4.29
N ASP A 120 -17.34 8.03 5.06
CA ASP A 120 -16.68 8.16 6.37
C ASP A 120 -15.26 8.73 6.26
N ILE A 121 -14.51 8.39 5.20
CA ILE A 121 -13.19 8.96 4.91
C ILE A 121 -13.34 10.42 4.49
N VAL A 122 -14.31 10.71 3.62
CA VAL A 122 -14.59 12.08 3.14
C VAL A 122 -14.92 12.98 4.32
N ASP A 123 -15.89 12.58 5.15
CA ASP A 123 -16.35 13.37 6.29
C ASP A 123 -15.25 13.54 7.35
N TYR A 124 -14.51 12.48 7.62
CA TYR A 124 -13.38 12.54 8.55
C TYR A 124 -12.27 13.47 8.03
N THR A 125 -11.94 13.39 6.74
CA THR A 125 -10.93 14.27 6.14
C THR A 125 -11.37 15.72 6.22
N ARG A 126 -12.59 16.07 5.79
CA ARG A 126 -13.15 17.43 5.81
C ARG A 126 -13.22 18.03 7.21
N LYS A 127 -13.52 17.20 8.21
CA LYS A 127 -13.59 17.61 9.61
C LYS A 127 -12.21 17.98 10.16
N HIS A 128 -11.17 17.28 9.75
CA HIS A 128 -9.86 17.39 10.40
C HIS A 128 -8.77 18.05 9.56
N PHE A 129 -8.97 18.18 8.24
CA PHE A 129 -7.98 18.78 7.34
C PHE A 129 -8.62 19.67 6.28
N ASP A 130 -7.88 20.66 5.83
CA ASP A 130 -8.03 21.19 4.48
C ASP A 130 -7.16 20.38 3.53
N VAL A 131 -7.57 20.26 2.26
CA VAL A 131 -6.81 19.56 1.23
C VAL A 131 -6.54 20.51 0.07
N VAL A 132 -5.26 20.72 -0.24
CA VAL A 132 -4.79 21.55 -1.35
C VAL A 132 -4.18 20.68 -2.43
N ALA A 133 -4.57 20.90 -3.69
CA ALA A 133 -4.07 20.15 -4.82
C ALA A 133 -2.95 20.89 -5.57
N ILE A 134 -1.85 20.17 -5.79
CA ILE A 134 -0.67 20.57 -6.57
C ILE A 134 -0.60 19.69 -7.83
N ASP A 135 -0.51 20.32 -9.00
CA ASP A 135 -0.18 19.62 -10.24
C ASP A 135 1.35 19.51 -10.37
N ILE A 136 1.88 18.29 -10.41
CA ILE A 136 3.34 18.09 -10.51
C ILE A 136 3.97 18.65 -11.81
N TRP A 137 3.15 19.03 -12.78
CA TRP A 137 3.55 19.69 -14.04
C TRP A 137 3.19 21.18 -14.05
N GLY A 138 2.53 21.66 -12.99
CA GLY A 138 2.00 23.00 -12.91
C GLY A 138 3.06 24.08 -12.86
N SER A 139 2.68 25.26 -13.35
CA SER A 139 3.53 26.45 -13.36
C SER A 139 3.06 27.52 -12.39
N ARG A 140 1.94 27.31 -11.66
CA ARG A 140 1.46 28.27 -10.67
C ARG A 140 2.52 28.48 -9.58
N GLN A 141 2.61 29.69 -9.06
CA GLN A 141 3.50 29.96 -7.94
C GLN A 141 2.93 29.38 -6.65
N VAL A 142 3.76 28.69 -5.90
CA VAL A 142 3.46 28.15 -4.57
C VAL A 142 4.42 28.77 -3.56
N THR A 143 3.91 29.17 -2.41
CA THR A 143 4.72 29.46 -1.22
C THR A 143 4.66 28.22 -0.32
N ASP A 144 5.78 27.58 -0.09
CA ASP A 144 5.84 26.36 0.73
C ASP A 144 5.73 26.64 2.24
N MET A 145 5.76 25.58 3.06
CA MET A 145 5.71 25.70 4.53
C MET A 145 6.89 26.48 5.14
N HIS A 146 8.00 26.64 4.42
CA HIS A 146 9.16 27.41 4.85
C HIS A 146 9.18 28.85 4.29
N GLY A 147 8.14 29.25 3.53
CA GLY A 147 8.03 30.57 2.91
C GLY A 147 8.80 30.71 1.60
N VAL A 148 9.33 29.63 1.05
CA VAL A 148 10.03 29.64 -0.23
C VAL A 148 9.03 29.65 -1.37
N LYS A 149 9.19 30.60 -2.31
CA LYS A 149 8.37 30.72 -3.50
C LYS A 149 8.99 29.92 -4.66
N LEU A 150 8.21 29.02 -5.24
CA LEU A 150 8.62 28.16 -6.35
C LEU A 150 7.40 27.77 -7.19
N SER A 151 7.63 27.18 -8.37
CA SER A 151 6.50 26.62 -9.13
C SER A 151 6.01 25.31 -8.52
N GLU A 152 4.77 24.92 -8.83
CA GLU A 152 4.20 23.61 -8.43
C GLU A 152 5.14 22.46 -8.84
N ARG A 153 5.67 22.53 -10.07
CA ARG A 153 6.65 21.55 -10.58
C ARG A 153 7.91 21.50 -9.71
N ALA A 154 8.49 22.66 -9.41
CA ALA A 154 9.71 22.74 -8.61
C ALA A 154 9.47 22.24 -7.16
N LEU A 155 8.27 22.49 -6.60
CA LEU A 155 7.88 21.93 -5.32
C LEU A 155 7.79 20.40 -5.39
N ALA A 156 7.12 19.84 -6.38
CA ALA A 156 6.99 18.39 -6.55
C ALA A 156 8.35 17.70 -6.75
N GLU A 157 9.28 18.31 -7.48
CA GLU A 157 10.65 17.80 -7.66
C GLU A 157 11.44 17.83 -6.35
N ARG A 158 11.37 18.93 -5.60
CA ARG A 158 12.03 19.06 -4.30
C ARG A 158 11.50 18.06 -3.28
N GLU A 159 10.18 17.85 -3.26
CA GLU A 159 9.53 16.86 -2.41
C GLU A 159 9.73 15.41 -2.90
N LYS A 160 10.48 15.21 -3.97
CA LYS A 160 10.77 13.90 -4.57
C LYS A 160 9.50 13.10 -4.86
N THR A 161 8.51 13.73 -5.47
CA THR A 161 7.24 13.11 -5.86
C THR A 161 7.46 12.15 -7.02
N ASN A 162 7.91 10.93 -6.72
CA ASN A 162 8.18 9.88 -7.69
C ASN A 162 6.89 9.22 -8.21
N PHE A 163 5.87 9.14 -7.36
CA PHE A 163 4.56 8.60 -7.70
C PHE A 163 3.46 9.64 -7.49
N THR A 164 2.42 9.54 -8.31
CA THR A 164 1.15 10.20 -8.11
C THR A 164 0.05 9.15 -7.92
N PRO A 165 -0.89 9.38 -7.00
CA PRO A 165 -0.91 10.48 -6.04
C PRO A 165 0.23 10.39 -5.03
N SER A 166 0.64 11.53 -4.46
CA SER A 166 1.40 11.58 -3.20
C SER A 166 0.72 12.58 -2.28
N LEU A 167 0.75 12.32 -0.98
CA LEU A 167 0.14 13.19 0.01
C LEU A 167 1.14 13.49 1.12
N ILE A 168 1.24 14.76 1.48
CA ILE A 168 2.00 15.19 2.66
C ILE A 168 0.99 15.75 3.66
N PHE A 169 0.99 15.20 4.87
CA PHE A 169 0.19 15.65 5.99
C PHE A 169 1.03 16.58 6.85
N TYR A 170 0.65 17.82 6.95
CA TYR A 170 1.24 18.79 7.84
C TYR A 170 0.37 18.95 9.08
N ASP A 171 1.01 18.94 10.26
CA ASP A 171 0.34 19.19 11.52
C ASP A 171 -0.01 20.69 11.70
N GLU A 172 -0.65 21.02 12.82
CA GLU A 172 -1.05 22.40 13.16
C GLU A 172 0.13 23.39 13.29
N HIS A 173 1.35 22.89 13.32
CA HIS A 173 2.59 23.66 13.39
C HIS A 173 3.36 23.70 12.08
N GLY A 174 2.83 23.13 11.00
CA GLY A 174 3.46 23.06 9.69
C GLY A 174 4.60 22.02 9.59
N ARG A 175 4.67 21.08 10.53
CA ARG A 175 5.65 19.98 10.49
C ARG A 175 5.04 18.82 9.71
N GLU A 176 5.84 18.16 8.89
CA GLU A 176 5.43 16.92 8.23
C GLU A 176 5.15 15.84 9.28
N ALA A 177 3.88 15.42 9.38
CA ALA A 177 3.44 14.37 10.28
C ALA A 177 3.47 12.99 9.60
N LEU A 178 3.13 12.93 8.32
CA LEU A 178 3.12 11.71 7.53
C LEU A 178 3.26 12.03 6.04
N ARG A 179 3.87 11.10 5.31
CA ARG A 179 3.94 11.14 3.84
C ARG A 179 3.52 9.80 3.25
N LEU A 180 2.53 9.84 2.36
CA LEU A 180 2.09 8.69 1.57
C LEU A 180 2.55 8.86 0.12
N ARG A 181 3.11 7.80 -0.48
CA ARG A 181 3.64 7.78 -1.86
C ARG A 181 2.91 6.74 -2.68
N GLY A 182 2.00 7.18 -3.56
CA GLY A 182 1.14 6.30 -4.34
C GLY A 182 -0.26 6.17 -3.75
N TYR A 183 -1.01 5.23 -4.28
CA TYR A 183 -2.37 4.92 -3.84
C TYR A 183 -2.37 3.89 -2.72
N TYR A 184 -3.17 4.13 -1.71
CA TYR A 184 -3.44 3.19 -0.63
C TYR A 184 -4.95 2.92 -0.57
N PRO A 185 -5.36 1.65 -0.37
CA PRO A 185 -6.77 1.30 -0.20
C PRO A 185 -7.43 2.05 0.97
N PRO A 186 -8.76 2.18 0.97
CA PRO A 186 -9.52 2.97 1.97
C PRO A 186 -9.12 2.69 3.42
N TYR A 187 -9.01 1.43 3.80
CA TYR A 187 -8.62 1.03 5.15
C TYR A 187 -7.27 1.62 5.58
N ARG A 188 -6.24 1.49 4.75
CA ARG A 188 -4.90 2.03 5.03
C ARG A 188 -4.90 3.55 5.02
N PHE A 189 -5.68 4.14 4.14
CA PHE A 189 -5.82 5.59 4.06
C PHE A 189 -6.54 6.15 5.30
N ARG A 190 -7.60 5.48 5.77
CA ARG A 190 -8.29 5.83 7.01
C ARG A 190 -7.36 5.76 8.22
N ALA A 191 -6.56 4.70 8.34
CA ALA A 191 -5.57 4.57 9.41
C ALA A 191 -4.52 5.70 9.37
N ALA A 192 -4.12 6.16 8.18
CA ALA A 192 -3.21 7.30 8.03
C ALA A 192 -3.82 8.61 8.55
N LEU A 193 -5.11 8.86 8.26
CA LEU A 193 -5.83 10.01 8.80
C LEU A 193 -5.88 9.98 10.32
N GLU A 194 -6.27 8.85 10.91
CA GLU A 194 -6.36 8.67 12.38
C GLU A 194 -5.00 8.81 13.06
N TYR A 195 -3.96 8.23 12.48
CA TYR A 195 -2.59 8.35 12.98
C TYR A 195 -2.14 9.81 13.15
N VAL A 196 -2.49 10.66 12.19
CA VAL A 196 -2.14 12.08 12.25
C VAL A 196 -3.07 12.85 13.20
N VAL A 197 -4.39 12.63 13.11
CA VAL A 197 -5.40 13.33 13.93
C VAL A 197 -5.18 13.09 15.42
N ASP A 198 -4.88 11.84 15.79
CA ASP A 198 -4.68 11.42 17.18
C ASP A 198 -3.25 11.73 17.68
N GLY A 199 -2.38 12.23 16.81
CA GLY A 199 -1.03 12.66 17.17
C GLY A 199 -0.03 11.54 17.41
N TYR A 200 -0.32 10.31 16.97
CA TYR A 200 0.58 9.16 17.14
C TYR A 200 1.93 9.35 16.42
N TYR A 201 1.99 10.15 15.34
CA TYR A 201 3.24 10.47 14.65
C TYR A 201 4.32 11.10 15.54
N ARG A 202 3.94 11.61 16.72
CA ARG A 202 4.86 12.17 17.72
C ARG A 202 5.45 11.09 18.63
N GLN A 203 4.89 9.88 18.64
CA GLN A 203 5.20 8.82 19.61
C GLN A 203 5.79 7.58 18.95
N GLU A 204 5.29 7.22 17.79
CA GLU A 204 5.66 5.99 17.09
C GLU A 204 5.66 6.19 15.57
N SER A 205 6.32 5.30 14.82
CA SER A 205 6.25 5.30 13.36
C SER A 205 4.88 4.82 12.88
N PHE A 206 4.46 5.25 11.68
CA PHE A 206 3.21 4.77 11.09
C PHE A 206 3.18 3.25 10.94
N ARG A 207 4.33 2.63 10.69
CA ARG A 207 4.49 1.18 10.68
C ARG A 207 4.13 0.54 12.02
N ASP A 208 4.68 1.06 13.12
CA ASP A 208 4.44 0.50 14.46
C ASP A 208 3.00 0.76 14.90
N TYR A 209 2.43 1.91 14.53
CA TYR A 209 1.00 2.20 14.71
C TYR A 209 0.12 1.15 14.01
N LEU A 210 0.37 0.88 12.71
CA LEU A 210 -0.38 -0.14 11.97
C LEU A 210 -0.22 -1.54 12.57
N ALA A 211 1.00 -1.92 12.96
CA ALA A 211 1.25 -3.23 13.58
C ALA A 211 0.50 -3.41 14.91
N ARG A 212 0.19 -2.33 15.62
CA ARG A 212 -0.59 -2.32 16.86
C ARG A 212 -2.10 -2.25 16.59
N ALA A 213 -2.53 -1.41 15.63
CA ALA A 213 -3.94 -1.20 15.29
C ALA A 213 -4.53 -2.39 14.52
N ASP A 214 -3.70 -3.05 13.71
CA ASP A 214 -4.04 -4.22 12.93
C ASP A 214 -2.96 -5.30 13.17
N PRO A 215 -2.97 -5.95 14.34
CA PRO A 215 -1.98 -6.95 14.66
C PRO A 215 -2.09 -8.13 13.68
N PRO A 216 -0.95 -8.70 13.25
CA PRO A 216 -0.95 -9.85 12.37
C PRO A 216 -1.76 -11.00 12.98
N PRO A 217 -2.43 -11.82 12.17
CA PRO A 217 -3.16 -12.98 12.66
C PRO A 217 -2.24 -13.85 13.52
N LYS A 218 -2.79 -14.40 14.59
CA LYS A 218 -2.02 -15.23 15.56
C LYS A 218 -1.50 -16.53 14.95
N PHE A 219 -2.11 -16.96 13.85
CA PHE A 219 -1.76 -18.16 13.11
C PHE A 219 -1.52 -17.77 11.65
N GLU A 220 -0.27 -17.85 11.23
CA GLU A 220 0.08 -17.68 9.82
C GLU A 220 -0.22 -19.01 9.11
N ILE A 221 -1.20 -19.00 8.23
CA ILE A 221 -1.57 -20.12 7.38
C ILE A 221 -1.18 -19.71 5.95
N GLY A 222 -0.21 -20.40 5.37
CA GLY A 222 0.24 -20.09 4.01
C GLY A 222 1.73 -19.77 3.92
N ASP A 223 2.24 -19.86 2.73
CA ASP A 223 3.62 -19.52 2.38
C ASP A 223 3.64 -18.26 1.52
N LEU A 224 4.81 -17.70 1.27
CA LEU A 224 4.98 -16.66 0.27
C LEU A 224 4.72 -17.23 -1.12
N ASN A 225 4.29 -16.39 -2.05
CA ASN A 225 4.17 -16.77 -3.46
C ASN A 225 5.57 -17.09 -4.02
N GLU A 226 5.75 -18.27 -4.59
CA GLU A 226 7.03 -18.71 -5.15
C GLU A 226 7.15 -18.34 -6.63
N GLU A 227 8.35 -17.88 -7.03
CA GLU A 227 8.70 -17.62 -8.41
C GLU A 227 10.11 -18.12 -8.71
N ASP A 228 10.32 -18.58 -9.92
CA ASP A 228 11.59 -19.19 -10.37
C ASP A 228 12.76 -18.19 -10.51
N PHE A 229 12.48 -16.90 -10.51
CA PHE A 229 13.48 -15.83 -10.61
C PHE A 229 13.96 -15.31 -9.26
N PHE A 230 13.38 -15.72 -8.14
CA PHE A 230 13.88 -15.36 -6.81
C PHE A 230 15.12 -16.14 -6.44
N GLU A 231 16.14 -15.44 -5.98
CA GLU A 231 17.35 -16.06 -5.47
C GLU A 231 17.05 -16.80 -4.14
N SER A 232 17.55 -18.04 -4.05
CA SER A 232 17.38 -18.86 -2.84
C SER A 232 18.35 -18.44 -1.73
N PRO A 233 18.01 -18.68 -0.44
CA PRO A 233 18.94 -18.48 0.66
C PRO A 233 20.21 -19.32 0.51
N PRO A 234 21.35 -18.89 1.12
CA PRO A 234 21.48 -17.79 2.06
C PRO A 234 21.55 -16.41 1.38
N PHE A 235 20.84 -15.42 1.96
CA PHE A 235 20.76 -14.08 1.40
C PHE A 235 22.00 -13.24 1.77
N ALA A 236 23.07 -13.37 0.98
CA ALA A 236 24.34 -12.64 1.12
C ALA A 236 24.38 -11.46 0.14
N LEU A 237 23.71 -10.36 0.49
CA LEU A 237 23.48 -9.21 -0.39
C LEU A 237 24.52 -8.10 -0.24
N ASP A 238 25.61 -8.32 0.52
CA ASP A 238 26.64 -7.32 0.80
C ASP A 238 27.33 -6.79 -0.48
N ARG A 239 27.29 -5.48 -0.64
CA ARG A 239 27.90 -4.73 -1.74
C ARG A 239 28.83 -3.62 -1.24
N SER A 240 29.06 -3.61 0.08
CA SER A 240 29.83 -2.54 0.75
C SER A 240 31.31 -2.53 0.34
N ARG A 241 31.85 -3.69 0.00
CA ARG A 241 33.27 -3.84 -0.39
C ARG A 241 33.46 -3.89 -1.90
N PHE A 242 32.58 -4.58 -2.61
CA PHE A 242 32.65 -4.78 -4.06
C PHE A 242 31.29 -4.54 -4.69
N PRO A 243 31.21 -3.74 -5.75
CA PRO A 243 29.97 -3.59 -6.50
C PRO A 243 29.53 -4.93 -7.11
N ALA A 244 28.24 -5.19 -7.09
CA ALA A 244 27.66 -6.33 -7.80
C ALA A 244 27.57 -6.03 -9.31
N ARG A 245 27.35 -7.08 -10.11
CA ARG A 245 27.18 -6.95 -11.56
C ARG A 245 25.81 -6.39 -11.98
N ARG A 246 24.80 -6.62 -11.16
CA ARG A 246 23.40 -6.24 -11.41
C ARG A 246 22.87 -5.44 -10.22
N PRO A 247 21.96 -4.49 -10.44
CA PRO A 247 21.19 -3.88 -9.35
C PRO A 247 20.38 -4.95 -8.61
N LEU A 248 19.92 -4.64 -7.41
CA LEU A 248 19.16 -5.57 -6.56
C LEU A 248 17.70 -5.07 -6.44
N ALA A 249 16.76 -5.99 -6.60
CA ALA A 249 15.35 -5.79 -6.28
C ALA A 249 14.99 -6.72 -5.12
N VAL A 250 14.53 -6.14 -4.00
CA VAL A 250 14.09 -6.90 -2.83
C VAL A 250 12.60 -6.72 -2.66
N PHE A 251 11.87 -7.81 -2.80
CA PHE A 251 10.43 -7.91 -2.58
C PHE A 251 10.20 -8.23 -1.11
N PHE A 252 9.71 -7.27 -0.36
CA PHE A 252 9.27 -7.45 1.01
C PHE A 252 7.77 -7.74 1.00
N GLU A 253 7.45 -8.96 1.29
CA GLU A 253 6.09 -9.48 1.29
C GLU A 253 5.72 -10.03 2.66
N GLN A 254 4.54 -10.57 2.79
CA GLN A 254 4.09 -11.29 3.97
C GLN A 254 3.15 -12.41 3.55
N ARG A 255 2.99 -13.40 4.40
CA ARG A 255 1.99 -14.45 4.24
C ARG A 255 0.60 -13.87 4.34
N ASP A 256 -0.39 -14.54 3.76
CA ASP A 256 -1.79 -14.12 3.74
C ASP A 256 -1.98 -12.66 3.26
N CYS A 257 -1.30 -12.33 2.16
CA CYS A 257 -1.24 -10.99 1.60
C CYS A 257 -1.88 -10.94 0.22
N HIS A 258 -3.17 -10.61 0.18
CA HIS A 258 -3.91 -10.51 -1.08
C HIS A 258 -3.27 -9.54 -2.10
N ALA A 259 -2.72 -8.41 -1.65
CA ALA A 259 -2.02 -7.49 -2.54
C ALA A 259 -0.72 -8.11 -3.12
N CYS A 260 -0.09 -9.04 -2.38
CA CYS A 260 1.04 -9.83 -2.88
C CYS A 260 0.56 -10.84 -3.94
N ASP A 261 -0.58 -11.50 -3.73
CA ASP A 261 -1.16 -12.42 -4.71
C ASP A 261 -1.48 -11.69 -6.03
N ILE A 262 -2.03 -10.49 -5.97
CA ILE A 262 -2.26 -9.65 -7.14
C ILE A 262 -0.95 -9.31 -7.84
N LEU A 263 0.10 -8.95 -7.10
CA LEU A 263 1.42 -8.66 -7.67
C LEU A 263 1.96 -9.86 -8.46
N HIS A 264 1.84 -11.07 -7.91
CA HIS A 264 2.32 -12.29 -8.56
C HIS A 264 1.46 -12.73 -9.75
N THR A 265 0.13 -12.74 -9.59
CA THR A 265 -0.78 -13.24 -10.62
C THR A 265 -0.91 -12.34 -11.84
N GLU A 266 -0.62 -11.05 -11.71
CA GLU A 266 -0.75 -10.09 -12.80
C GLU A 266 0.58 -9.44 -13.21
N PRO A 267 1.20 -8.50 -12.43
CA PRO A 267 2.42 -7.85 -12.90
C PRO A 267 3.60 -8.80 -13.09
N LEU A 268 3.81 -9.76 -12.18
CA LEU A 268 4.96 -10.67 -12.23
C LEU A 268 4.75 -11.86 -13.19
N SER A 269 3.53 -12.14 -13.63
CA SER A 269 3.24 -13.11 -14.68
C SER A 269 3.53 -12.57 -16.08
N ASP A 270 3.66 -11.23 -16.26
CA ASP A 270 3.91 -10.62 -17.57
C ASP A 270 5.33 -10.93 -18.08
N ALA A 271 5.42 -11.48 -19.30
CA ALA A 271 6.69 -11.89 -19.90
C ALA A 271 7.69 -10.73 -20.10
N ARG A 272 7.22 -9.47 -20.24
CA ARG A 272 8.10 -8.31 -20.38
C ARG A 272 8.62 -7.86 -19.02
N ALA A 273 7.79 -7.91 -17.98
CA ALA A 273 8.22 -7.65 -16.61
C ALA A 273 9.28 -8.67 -16.17
N ARG A 274 9.07 -9.96 -16.45
CA ARG A 274 10.04 -11.04 -16.15
C ARG A 274 11.38 -10.84 -16.89
N ARG A 275 11.33 -10.44 -18.16
CA ARG A 275 12.56 -10.08 -18.92
C ARG A 275 13.32 -8.91 -18.30
N LEU A 276 12.63 -7.89 -17.81
CA LEU A 276 13.28 -6.77 -17.12
C LEU A 276 13.87 -7.22 -15.77
N LEU A 277 13.14 -8.06 -15.01
CA LEU A 277 13.62 -8.61 -13.74
C LEU A 277 14.90 -9.43 -13.90
N SER A 278 15.13 -10.10 -15.05
CA SER A 278 16.39 -10.82 -15.29
C SER A 278 17.63 -9.92 -15.29
N GLY A 279 17.46 -8.60 -15.44
CA GLY A 279 18.54 -7.61 -15.28
C GLY A 279 18.91 -7.31 -13.82
N PHE A 280 18.18 -7.85 -12.84
CA PHE A 280 18.41 -7.66 -11.41
C PHE A 280 18.91 -8.96 -10.75
N ALA A 281 19.54 -8.84 -9.59
CA ALA A 281 19.48 -9.84 -8.54
C ALA A 281 18.12 -9.64 -7.85
N VAL A 282 17.30 -10.70 -7.76
CA VAL A 282 15.92 -10.58 -7.26
C VAL A 282 15.75 -11.44 -6.04
N VAL A 283 15.34 -10.85 -4.93
CA VAL A 283 15.19 -11.52 -3.64
C VAL A 283 13.80 -11.27 -3.09
N GLN A 284 13.16 -12.31 -2.55
CA GLN A 284 11.92 -12.23 -1.80
C GLN A 284 12.18 -12.47 -0.33
N LEU A 285 11.60 -11.66 0.53
CA LEU A 285 11.73 -11.76 1.98
C LEU A 285 10.35 -11.58 2.64
N ASP A 286 10.05 -12.48 3.56
CA ASP A 286 8.92 -12.23 4.49
C ASP A 286 9.34 -11.13 5.47
N MET A 287 8.68 -9.96 5.37
CA MET A 287 8.99 -8.78 6.20
C MET A 287 8.68 -8.98 7.68
N ARG A 288 8.05 -10.10 8.06
CA ARG A 288 7.73 -10.49 9.44
C ARG A 288 8.61 -11.63 9.96
N ALA A 289 9.38 -12.29 9.11
CA ALA A 289 10.18 -13.45 9.49
C ALA A 289 11.56 -13.07 10.04
N ASP A 290 12.13 -13.99 10.83
CA ASP A 290 13.49 -13.89 11.35
C ASP A 290 14.52 -14.53 10.41
N THR A 291 14.23 -14.59 9.11
CA THR A 291 15.14 -15.07 8.07
C THR A 291 16.42 -14.26 8.07
N PRO A 292 17.60 -14.90 8.23
CA PRO A 292 18.87 -14.18 8.27
C PRO A 292 19.22 -13.55 6.91
N VAL A 293 19.65 -12.30 6.93
CA VAL A 293 20.06 -11.55 5.74
C VAL A 293 21.36 -10.79 6.03
N LEU A 294 22.33 -10.88 5.13
CA LEU A 294 23.43 -9.94 5.05
C LEU A 294 23.03 -8.81 4.10
N THR A 295 22.73 -7.65 4.64
CA THR A 295 22.18 -6.50 3.89
C THR A 295 23.20 -5.88 2.92
N PRO A 296 22.77 -5.07 1.93
CA PRO A 296 23.69 -4.44 0.97
C PRO A 296 24.78 -3.57 1.61
N ASP A 297 24.53 -3.02 2.79
CA ASP A 297 25.52 -2.25 3.59
C ASP A 297 26.36 -3.11 4.55
N GLY A 298 26.37 -4.43 4.36
CA GLY A 298 27.19 -5.39 5.10
C GLY A 298 26.72 -5.71 6.52
N LYS A 299 25.49 -5.38 6.89
CA LYS A 299 24.96 -5.67 8.22
C LYS A 299 24.23 -6.99 8.26
N ARG A 300 24.42 -7.73 9.33
CA ARG A 300 23.68 -8.97 9.60
C ARG A 300 22.42 -8.63 10.35
N LEU A 301 21.29 -8.84 9.71
CA LEU A 301 19.95 -8.56 10.25
C LEU A 301 19.02 -9.75 9.93
N THR A 302 17.87 -9.77 10.57
CA THR A 302 16.74 -10.57 10.07
C THR A 302 15.94 -9.76 9.05
N ALA A 303 15.14 -10.42 8.23
CA ALA A 303 14.24 -9.78 7.27
C ALA A 303 13.32 -8.77 7.98
N ARG A 304 12.77 -9.14 9.13
CA ARG A 304 11.94 -8.28 10.00
C ARG A 304 12.69 -7.03 10.47
N GLU A 305 13.90 -7.19 10.97
CA GLU A 305 14.73 -6.06 11.44
C GLU A 305 15.08 -5.13 10.28
N TRP A 306 15.40 -5.70 9.11
CA TRP A 306 15.71 -4.90 7.95
C TRP A 306 14.50 -4.13 7.43
N ALA A 307 13.33 -4.77 7.31
CA ALA A 307 12.09 -4.11 6.95
C ALA A 307 11.73 -2.96 7.93
N ARG A 308 11.93 -3.18 9.25
CA ARG A 308 11.73 -2.14 10.26
C ARG A 308 12.71 -0.97 10.05
N ARG A 309 13.97 -1.25 9.81
CA ARG A 309 15.01 -0.25 9.60
C ARG A 309 14.75 0.60 8.36
N LEU A 310 14.20 0.00 7.30
CA LEU A 310 13.78 0.69 6.09
C LEU A 310 12.45 1.46 6.26
N GLY A 311 11.77 1.31 7.40
CA GLY A 311 10.50 1.96 7.68
C GLY A 311 9.34 1.40 6.84
N LEU A 312 9.41 0.13 6.42
CA LEU A 312 8.38 -0.46 5.57
C LEU A 312 7.11 -0.74 6.38
N PHE A 313 5.98 -0.32 5.86
CA PHE A 313 4.66 -0.49 6.49
C PHE A 313 3.60 -1.07 5.54
N TYR A 314 3.95 -1.25 4.26
CA TYR A 314 3.05 -1.80 3.24
C TYR A 314 3.65 -3.09 2.66
N ALA A 315 2.82 -4.10 2.43
CA ALA A 315 3.14 -5.29 1.67
C ALA A 315 2.19 -5.40 0.46
N PRO A 316 2.71 -5.72 -0.73
CA PRO A 316 4.12 -5.86 -1.05
C PRO A 316 4.87 -4.51 -1.17
N THR A 317 6.10 -4.46 -0.69
CA THR A 317 7.02 -3.34 -0.96
C THR A 317 8.21 -3.86 -1.75
N VAL A 318 8.58 -3.17 -2.83
CA VAL A 318 9.79 -3.51 -3.61
C VAL A 318 10.82 -2.40 -3.43
N VAL A 319 11.98 -2.74 -2.91
CA VAL A 319 13.09 -1.80 -2.71
C VAL A 319 14.21 -2.12 -3.68
N PHE A 320 14.67 -1.10 -4.40
CA PHE A 320 15.72 -1.22 -5.40
C PHE A 320 17.02 -0.59 -4.90
N PHE A 321 18.10 -1.36 -5.05
CA PHE A 321 19.45 -0.91 -4.72
C PHE A 321 20.33 -0.96 -5.97
N ASP A 322 21.23 0.01 -6.11
CA ASP A 322 22.22 0.00 -7.17
C ASP A 322 23.28 -1.11 -6.95
N GLU A 323 24.24 -1.19 -7.87
CA GLU A 323 25.32 -2.17 -7.81
C GLU A 323 26.23 -1.98 -6.59
N ARG A 324 26.19 -0.81 -5.94
CA ARG A 324 26.95 -0.47 -4.73
C ARG A 324 26.15 -0.61 -3.44
N GLY A 325 24.92 -1.07 -3.53
CA GLY A 325 24.04 -1.29 -2.38
C GLY A 325 23.36 -0.04 -1.83
N LYS A 326 23.40 1.07 -2.56
CA LYS A 326 22.64 2.28 -2.23
C LYS A 326 21.20 2.11 -2.69
N GLU A 327 20.23 2.36 -1.80
CA GLU A 327 18.84 2.44 -2.20
C GLU A 327 18.65 3.58 -3.20
N VAL A 328 18.07 3.25 -4.36
CA VAL A 328 17.83 4.21 -5.46
C VAL A 328 16.36 4.44 -5.72
N PHE A 329 15.51 3.46 -5.38
CA PHE A 329 14.08 3.58 -5.57
C PHE A 329 13.31 2.60 -4.67
N ARG A 330 12.03 2.87 -4.41
CA ARG A 330 11.09 1.92 -3.79
C ARG A 330 9.68 2.08 -4.31
N ILE A 331 8.94 0.98 -4.27
CA ILE A 331 7.50 0.93 -4.47
C ILE A 331 6.91 0.44 -3.14
N ASP A 332 6.26 1.33 -2.41
CA ASP A 332 5.69 1.08 -1.08
C ASP A 332 4.18 1.34 -1.05
N SER A 333 3.51 1.12 -2.18
CA SER A 333 2.09 1.32 -2.39
C SER A 333 1.55 0.36 -3.45
N VAL A 334 0.25 0.39 -3.74
CA VAL A 334 -0.35 -0.42 -4.82
C VAL A 334 0.39 -0.20 -6.13
N VAL A 335 0.77 -1.31 -6.77
CA VAL A 335 1.47 -1.33 -8.05
C VAL A 335 0.82 -2.32 -9.00
N ARG A 336 0.58 -1.85 -10.24
CA ARG A 336 0.09 -2.67 -11.36
C ARG A 336 1.17 -2.77 -12.42
N LEU A 337 0.90 -3.52 -13.47
CA LEU A 337 1.87 -3.91 -14.49
C LEU A 337 2.61 -2.74 -15.15
N TYR A 338 1.89 -1.71 -15.56
CA TYR A 338 2.49 -0.59 -16.28
C TYR A 338 3.47 0.20 -15.41
N ARG A 339 3.10 0.47 -14.16
CA ARG A 339 3.97 1.14 -13.18
C ARG A 339 5.19 0.28 -12.86
N LEU A 340 5.01 -1.02 -12.58
CA LEU A 340 6.12 -1.91 -12.28
C LEU A 340 7.14 -1.94 -13.42
N ARG A 341 6.67 -2.15 -14.65
CA ARG A 341 7.55 -2.15 -15.83
C ARG A 341 8.32 -0.84 -15.99
N GLY A 342 7.64 0.29 -15.79
CA GLY A 342 8.28 1.60 -15.86
C GLY A 342 9.38 1.78 -14.81
N VAL A 343 9.16 1.32 -13.58
CA VAL A 343 10.17 1.38 -12.51
C VAL A 343 11.36 0.45 -12.80
N LEU A 344 11.10 -0.78 -13.27
CA LEU A 344 12.17 -1.69 -13.65
C LEU A 344 13.06 -1.08 -14.74
N GLN A 345 12.46 -0.48 -15.78
CA GLN A 345 13.20 0.23 -16.83
C GLN A 345 14.00 1.41 -16.28
N TYR A 346 13.38 2.22 -15.41
CA TYR A 346 14.02 3.37 -14.77
C TYR A 346 15.27 3.00 -13.98
N VAL A 347 15.20 1.94 -13.19
CA VAL A 347 16.35 1.49 -12.40
C VAL A 347 17.44 0.90 -13.29
N LEU A 348 17.11 0.06 -14.28
CA LEU A 348 18.07 -0.51 -15.22
C LEU A 348 18.76 0.56 -16.08
N ALA A 349 18.03 1.56 -16.55
CA ALA A 349 18.58 2.68 -17.28
C ALA A 349 19.30 3.70 -16.40
N LYS A 350 19.33 3.51 -15.07
CA LYS A 350 19.88 4.48 -14.10
C LYS A 350 19.25 5.86 -14.18
N GLY A 351 17.97 5.92 -14.56
CA GLY A 351 17.24 7.17 -14.72
C GLY A 351 17.25 8.06 -13.47
N TYR A 352 17.51 7.49 -12.29
CA TYR A 352 17.70 8.22 -11.04
C TYR A 352 18.98 9.10 -11.01
N LEU A 353 19.89 8.93 -11.99
CA LEU A 353 21.04 9.81 -12.21
C LEU A 353 20.74 10.90 -13.24
N GLU A 354 19.72 10.71 -14.07
CA GLU A 354 19.41 11.58 -15.21
C GLU A 354 18.30 12.60 -14.90
N ALA A 355 17.39 12.24 -14.03
CA ALA A 355 16.21 13.05 -13.70
C ALA A 355 15.95 13.12 -12.20
N PRO A 356 15.42 14.24 -11.68
CA PRO A 356 15.15 14.43 -10.24
C PRO A 356 14.08 13.51 -9.71
N THR A 357 13.14 13.05 -10.56
CA THR A 357 12.06 12.14 -10.21
C THR A 357 11.78 11.13 -11.33
N PHE A 358 11.17 10.00 -10.96
CA PHE A 358 10.69 9.00 -11.91
C PHE A 358 9.71 9.58 -12.95
N GLN A 359 8.85 10.51 -12.55
CA GLN A 359 7.90 11.12 -13.47
C GLN A 359 8.62 11.98 -14.52
N ARG A 360 9.64 12.74 -14.12
CA ARG A 360 10.45 13.54 -15.06
C ARG A 360 11.21 12.64 -16.05
N TRP A 361 11.79 11.57 -15.56
CA TRP A 361 12.45 10.60 -16.45
C TRP A 361 11.47 10.01 -17.46
N ARG A 362 10.28 9.63 -17.05
CA ARG A 362 9.24 9.11 -17.96
C ARG A 362 8.83 10.13 -19.02
N GLU A 363 8.68 11.38 -18.65
CA GLU A 363 8.39 12.46 -19.61
C GLU A 363 9.49 12.58 -20.65
N MET A 364 10.76 12.61 -20.24
CA MET A 364 11.90 12.66 -21.16
C MET A 364 11.91 11.49 -22.14
N GLN A 365 11.64 10.27 -21.66
CA GLN A 365 11.57 9.08 -22.51
C GLN A 365 10.42 9.18 -23.55
N SER A 366 9.26 9.72 -23.16
CA SER A 366 8.12 9.86 -24.06
C SER A 366 8.37 10.93 -25.15
N GLN A 367 9.07 12.01 -24.82
CA GLN A 367 9.44 13.06 -25.78
C GLN A 367 10.47 12.54 -26.80
N GLY A 368 11.51 11.83 -26.36
CA GLY A 368 12.50 11.22 -27.25
C GLY A 368 11.89 10.23 -28.24
N GLN A 369 10.93 9.39 -27.79
CA GLN A 369 10.24 8.47 -28.69
C GLN A 369 9.35 9.18 -29.72
N ALA A 370 8.73 10.31 -29.37
CA ALA A 370 7.93 11.10 -30.30
C ALA A 370 8.78 11.77 -31.37
N GLU A 371 9.95 12.27 -31.01
CA GLU A 371 10.92 12.89 -31.97
C GLU A 371 11.49 11.85 -32.96
N GLU A 372 11.83 10.65 -32.50
CA GLU A 372 12.30 9.55 -33.35
C GLU A 372 11.24 9.12 -34.38
N GLN A 373 9.97 9.04 -33.96
CA GLN A 373 8.85 8.67 -34.84
C GLN A 373 8.49 9.81 -35.81
N GLY A 374 8.59 11.08 -35.40
CA GLY A 374 8.36 12.24 -36.24
C GLY A 374 9.47 12.46 -37.30
N GLY A 375 10.72 12.12 -36.95
CA GLY A 375 11.88 12.23 -37.88
C GLY A 375 11.92 11.17 -38.97
N ALA A 376 11.33 10.00 -38.76
CA ALA A 376 11.28 8.92 -39.74
C ALA A 376 10.27 9.17 -40.91
N GLY A 377 9.36 10.13 -40.74
CA GLY A 377 8.30 10.45 -41.72
C GLY A 377 8.67 11.47 -42.79
N THR A 378 9.83 12.15 -42.75
CA THR A 378 10.18 13.26 -43.64
C THR A 378 11.22 12.91 -44.72
N GLY A 379 11.57 11.64 -44.88
CA GLY A 379 12.68 11.19 -45.76
C GLY A 379 12.31 10.51 -47.06
N THR A 380 11.07 10.63 -47.61
CA THR A 380 10.75 10.09 -48.93
C THR A 380 9.92 11.09 -49.73
N GLY A 381 10.59 12.00 -50.42
CA GLY A 381 9.97 12.95 -51.33
C GLY A 381 10.99 13.75 -52.10
N SER A 382 11.70 13.12 -53.03
CA SER A 382 12.35 13.79 -54.16
C SER A 382 12.68 12.79 -55.29
#